data_cd334ea47410e676a8adf6e4339d1988
#
_entry.id   cd334ea47410e676a8adf6e4339d1988
#
_cell.length_a   1.000
_cell.length_b   1.000
_cell.length_c   1.000
_cell.angle_alpha   90.00
_cell.angle_beta   90.00
_cell.angle_gamma   90.00
#
_symmetry.space_group_name_H-M   'P 1'
#
loop_
_entity.id
_entity.type
_entity.pdbx_description
1 polymer ?
#
loop_
_entity_poly.entity_id
_entity_poly.type
_entity_poly.pdbx_seq_one_letter_code
_entity_poly.pdbx_strand_id
1 'polypeptide(L)'
;MSKKKFPISRLHRFYDYMDFNLEDEMAREFVEGDLKDGKNNSRIHTRFPPEPNGYLHIGHAKAICLNFGIAMANGGVCNLRFDDTNPTKEEVEYVDSIQEDIKWLGFEPDNVFYASDYFDQLYDWATSLIKKDLAYVDSQSSEEIAAQKGTPTKEGQASRFRTRDKEE
;
A
#
# COMPACT_ATOMS: atom_id res chain seq x y z
N MET A 1 -31.31 -0.31 12.80
CA MET A 1 -31.08 -1.42 11.83
C MET A 1 -29.96 -2.28 12.39
N SER A 2 -30.24 -3.54 12.70
CA SER A 2 -29.28 -4.47 13.32
C SER A 2 -28.18 -4.79 12.31
N LYS A 3 -26.92 -4.44 12.64
CA LYS A 3 -25.74 -4.87 11.88
C LYS A 3 -25.67 -6.40 11.97
N LYS A 4 -26.00 -7.10 10.89
CA LYS A 4 -25.77 -8.55 10.80
C LYS A 4 -24.27 -8.78 10.90
N LYS A 5 -23.80 -9.16 12.08
CA LYS A 5 -22.44 -9.70 12.26
C LYS A 5 -22.33 -10.94 11.39
N PHE A 6 -21.45 -10.90 10.39
CA PHE A 6 -21.04 -12.12 9.69
C PHE A 6 -20.44 -13.08 10.73
N PRO A 7 -20.82 -14.36 10.71
CA PRO A 7 -20.27 -15.29 11.67
C PRO A 7 -18.78 -15.46 11.43
N ILE A 8 -17.99 -15.11 12.44
CA ILE A 8 -16.52 -15.31 12.54
C ILE A 8 -16.09 -16.72 12.05
N SER A 9 -16.98 -17.71 12.13
CA SER A 9 -16.79 -19.08 11.63
C SER A 9 -16.54 -19.21 10.11
N ARG A 10 -16.99 -18.25 9.27
CA ARG A 10 -16.67 -18.26 7.83
C ARG A 10 -15.31 -17.68 7.53
N LEU A 11 -14.91 -16.65 8.27
CA LEU A 11 -13.56 -16.10 8.20
C LEU A 11 -12.53 -17.15 8.65
N HIS A 12 -12.75 -17.82 9.77
CA HIS A 12 -11.87 -18.92 10.23
C HIS A 12 -11.71 -20.01 9.17
N ARG A 13 -12.79 -20.44 8.51
CA ARG A 13 -12.70 -21.43 7.45
C ARG A 13 -11.93 -20.94 6.21
N PHE A 14 -12.00 -19.66 5.89
CA PHE A 14 -11.21 -19.08 4.80
C PHE A 14 -9.73 -18.98 5.19
N TYR A 15 -9.43 -18.60 6.43
CA TYR A 15 -8.08 -18.62 7.00
C TYR A 15 -7.50 -20.05 7.06
N ASP A 16 -8.27 -21.05 7.47
CA ASP A 16 -7.86 -22.46 7.56
C ASP A 16 -7.65 -23.09 6.17
N TYR A 17 -8.33 -22.60 5.14
CA TYR A 17 -8.23 -23.10 3.76
C TYR A 17 -7.11 -22.44 2.94
N MET A 18 -6.76 -21.22 3.26
CA MET A 18 -5.62 -20.52 2.71
C MET A 18 -4.43 -20.80 3.62
N ASP A 19 -3.58 -21.75 3.22
CA ASP A 19 -2.31 -22.03 3.86
C ASP A 19 -1.46 -20.73 3.87
N PHE A 20 -1.69 -19.90 4.89
CA PHE A 20 -1.04 -18.60 5.06
C PHE A 20 0.42 -18.84 5.42
N ASN A 21 1.27 -18.76 4.41
CA ASN A 21 2.69 -19.02 4.40
C ASN A 21 3.51 -18.09 5.32
N LEU A 22 4.80 -18.44 5.45
CA LEU A 22 5.88 -17.73 6.16
C LEU A 22 5.77 -16.18 6.15
N GLU A 23 5.27 -15.58 5.07
CA GLU A 23 5.12 -14.11 4.97
C GLU A 23 4.12 -13.54 5.98
N ASP A 24 3.05 -14.28 6.29
CA ASP A 24 2.03 -13.85 7.24
C ASP A 24 2.50 -14.05 8.68
N GLU A 25 3.29 -15.10 8.94
CA GLU A 25 3.94 -15.33 10.22
C GLU A 25 4.99 -14.24 10.48
N MET A 26 5.84 -13.93 9.51
CA MET A 26 6.81 -12.84 9.61
C MET A 26 6.14 -11.49 9.90
N ALA A 27 5.06 -11.15 9.18
CA ALA A 27 4.35 -9.89 9.41
C ALA A 27 3.78 -9.82 10.83
N ARG A 28 3.25 -10.91 11.37
CA ARG A 28 2.76 -11.00 12.75
C ARG A 28 3.88 -10.88 13.76
N GLU A 29 5.01 -11.56 13.54
CA GLU A 29 6.19 -11.48 14.42
C GLU A 29 6.73 -10.05 14.50
N PHE A 30 6.81 -9.32 13.37
CA PHE A 30 7.20 -7.91 13.37
C PHE A 30 6.23 -7.05 14.18
N VAL A 31 4.92 -7.24 14.01
CA VAL A 31 3.91 -6.49 14.75
C VAL A 31 4.00 -6.78 16.25
N GLU A 32 4.14 -8.05 16.63
CA GLU A 32 4.29 -8.45 18.04
C GLU A 32 5.58 -7.87 18.66
N GLY A 33 6.69 -7.87 17.90
CA GLY A 33 7.94 -7.25 18.32
C GLY A 33 7.78 -5.75 18.54
N ASP A 34 7.17 -5.04 17.61
CA ASP A 34 6.94 -3.60 17.70
C ASP A 34 6.00 -3.22 18.86
N LEU A 35 5.00 -4.06 19.13
CA LEU A 35 4.11 -3.87 20.28
C LEU A 35 4.86 -4.08 21.61
N LYS A 36 5.71 -5.11 21.72
CA LYS A 36 6.54 -5.35 22.92
C LYS A 36 7.51 -4.21 23.17
N ASP A 37 8.06 -3.64 22.10
CA ASP A 37 9.00 -2.52 22.17
C ASP A 37 8.29 -1.17 22.41
N GLY A 38 6.96 -1.13 22.43
CA GLY A 38 6.17 0.10 22.57
C GLY A 38 6.31 1.08 21.41
N LYS A 39 6.75 0.61 20.25
CA LYS A 39 6.89 1.45 19.06
C LYS A 39 5.54 2.06 18.64
N ASN A 40 5.58 3.25 18.09
CA ASN A 40 4.40 4.00 17.62
C ASN A 40 3.28 4.13 18.68
N ASN A 41 3.64 4.16 19.96
CA ASN A 41 2.71 4.13 21.10
C ASN A 41 1.78 2.91 21.06
N SER A 42 2.29 1.76 20.66
CA SER A 42 1.57 0.49 20.49
C SER A 42 0.32 0.59 19.57
N ARG A 43 0.31 1.56 18.64
CA ARG A 43 -0.76 1.68 17.65
C ARG A 43 -0.45 0.84 16.43
N ILE A 44 -1.40 0.02 16.03
CA ILE A 44 -1.36 -0.73 14.77
C ILE A 44 -2.18 0.01 13.73
N HIS A 45 -1.55 0.28 12.59
CA HIS A 45 -2.17 0.97 11.48
C HIS A 45 -1.72 0.30 10.18
N THR A 46 -2.64 -0.38 9.53
CA THR A 46 -2.41 -1.06 8.25
C THR A 46 -3.15 -0.36 7.11
N ARG A 47 -2.86 -0.75 5.89
CA ARG A 47 -3.60 -0.26 4.72
C ARG A 47 -3.66 -1.32 3.62
N PHE A 48 -4.73 -1.29 2.85
CA PHE A 48 -4.83 -1.96 1.56
C PHE A 48 -4.83 -0.88 0.47
N PRO A 49 -3.77 -0.80 -0.38
CA PRO A 49 -3.61 0.25 -1.38
C PRO A 49 -3.79 -0.27 -2.81
N PRO A 50 -5.01 -0.61 -3.26
CA PRO A 50 -5.21 -1.10 -4.63
C PRO A 50 -5.14 0.04 -5.66
N GLU A 51 -4.63 -0.26 -6.86
CA GLU A 51 -4.89 0.55 -8.06
C GLU A 51 -6.31 0.22 -8.58
N PRO A 52 -7.18 1.21 -8.84
CA PRO A 52 -8.52 0.96 -9.38
C PRO A 52 -8.50 0.80 -10.92
N ASN A 53 -7.67 -0.13 -11.42
CA ASN A 53 -7.43 -0.38 -12.85
C ASN A 53 -7.94 -1.76 -13.32
N GLY A 54 -8.66 -2.49 -12.48
CA GLY A 54 -9.20 -3.80 -12.75
C GLY A 54 -9.87 -4.44 -11.54
N TYR A 55 -10.52 -5.59 -11.77
CA TYR A 55 -11.14 -6.39 -10.71
C TYR A 55 -10.09 -7.09 -9.85
N LEU A 56 -10.44 -7.31 -8.57
CA LEU A 56 -9.58 -8.02 -7.65
C LEU A 56 -9.45 -9.51 -8.01
N HIS A 57 -8.34 -10.10 -7.64
CA HIS A 57 -8.09 -11.54 -7.76
C HIS A 57 -7.66 -12.12 -6.40
N ILE A 58 -7.45 -13.44 -6.33
CA ILE A 58 -7.14 -14.15 -5.08
C ILE A 58 -5.92 -13.59 -4.34
N GLY A 59 -4.93 -13.07 -5.04
CA GLY A 59 -3.77 -12.41 -4.41
C GLY A 59 -4.16 -11.15 -3.64
N HIS A 60 -5.10 -10.37 -4.18
CA HIS A 60 -5.66 -9.21 -3.46
C HIS A 60 -6.48 -9.65 -2.25
N ALA A 61 -7.26 -10.73 -2.36
CA ALA A 61 -8.01 -11.27 -1.23
C ALA A 61 -7.06 -11.67 -0.08
N LYS A 62 -5.91 -12.30 -0.39
CA LYS A 62 -4.86 -12.58 0.60
C LYS A 62 -4.38 -11.29 1.28
N ALA A 63 -4.03 -10.26 0.52
CA ALA A 63 -3.54 -8.99 1.06
C ALA A 63 -4.59 -8.28 1.92
N ILE A 64 -5.86 -8.30 1.51
CA ILE A 64 -6.99 -7.77 2.30
C ILE A 64 -7.08 -8.50 3.64
N CYS A 65 -7.16 -9.84 3.61
CA CYS A 65 -7.26 -10.66 4.82
C CYS A 65 -6.09 -10.41 5.79
N LEU A 66 -4.87 -10.28 5.27
CA LEU A 66 -3.68 -10.00 6.08
C LEU A 66 -3.78 -8.62 6.74
N ASN A 67 -3.99 -7.57 5.97
CA ASN A 67 -3.98 -6.20 6.49
C ASN A 67 -5.12 -5.93 7.46
N PHE A 68 -6.35 -6.28 7.09
CA PHE A 68 -7.52 -6.13 7.95
C PHE A 68 -7.45 -7.07 9.16
N GLY A 69 -6.97 -8.32 8.97
CA GLY A 69 -6.83 -9.30 10.03
C GLY A 69 -5.83 -8.87 11.11
N ILE A 70 -4.67 -8.32 10.73
CA ILE A 70 -3.68 -7.77 11.68
C ILE A 70 -4.27 -6.61 12.47
N ALA A 71 -4.92 -5.65 11.79
CA ALA A 71 -5.55 -4.52 12.47
C ALA A 71 -6.61 -4.98 13.47
N MET A 72 -7.53 -5.85 13.04
CA MET A 72 -8.60 -6.37 13.91
C MET A 72 -8.08 -7.16 15.11
N ALA A 73 -7.05 -8.00 14.93
CA ALA A 73 -6.48 -8.83 16.00
C ALA A 73 -5.81 -7.98 17.09
N ASN A 74 -5.35 -6.77 16.74
CA ASN A 74 -4.61 -5.89 17.65
C ASN A 74 -5.39 -4.62 18.04
N GLY A 75 -6.68 -4.53 17.74
CA GLY A 75 -7.48 -3.34 18.02
C GLY A 75 -7.00 -2.09 17.25
N GLY A 76 -6.35 -2.31 16.12
CA GLY A 76 -5.79 -1.27 15.25
C GLY A 76 -6.78 -0.76 14.19
N VAL A 77 -6.25 -0.02 13.24
CA VAL A 77 -6.98 0.64 12.14
C VAL A 77 -6.48 0.11 10.82
N CYS A 78 -7.38 -0.19 9.87
CA CYS A 78 -7.04 -0.52 8.49
C CYS A 78 -7.71 0.42 7.51
N ASN A 79 -6.92 1.17 6.73
CA ASN A 79 -7.42 2.08 5.73
C ASN A 79 -7.42 1.44 4.33
N LEU A 80 -8.46 1.73 3.55
CA LEU A 80 -8.46 1.56 2.10
C LEU A 80 -7.91 2.85 1.49
N ARG A 81 -6.81 2.75 0.76
CA ARG A 81 -6.24 3.89 0.05
C ARG A 81 -6.08 3.55 -1.42
N PHE A 82 -6.92 4.09 -2.27
CA PHE A 82 -6.76 3.93 -3.71
C PHE A 82 -5.49 4.60 -4.20
N ASP A 83 -4.70 3.86 -4.96
CA ASP A 83 -3.52 4.38 -5.66
C ASP A 83 -3.93 4.82 -7.08
N ASP A 84 -4.77 5.85 -7.11
CA ASP A 84 -5.45 6.40 -8.30
C ASP A 84 -4.60 7.49 -8.96
N THR A 85 -3.38 7.13 -9.35
CA THR A 85 -2.40 8.09 -9.91
C THR A 85 -2.32 8.08 -11.43
N ASN A 86 -3.06 7.19 -12.10
CA ASN A 86 -3.06 7.06 -13.55
C ASN A 86 -4.47 7.20 -14.16
N PRO A 87 -4.94 8.43 -14.45
CA PRO A 87 -6.31 8.71 -14.87
C PRO A 87 -6.70 8.06 -16.22
N THR A 88 -5.73 7.49 -16.95
CA THR A 88 -6.01 6.83 -18.24
C THR A 88 -6.43 5.36 -18.10
N LYS A 89 -6.32 4.78 -16.90
CA LYS A 89 -6.58 3.36 -16.64
C LYS A 89 -7.56 3.12 -15.50
N GLU A 90 -7.97 4.17 -14.82
CA GLU A 90 -8.77 4.08 -13.59
C GLU A 90 -10.22 4.40 -13.89
N GLU A 91 -11.12 3.55 -13.41
CA GLU A 91 -12.55 3.67 -13.62
C GLU A 91 -13.30 3.57 -12.29
N VAL A 92 -14.37 4.34 -12.16
CA VAL A 92 -15.24 4.36 -10.98
C VAL A 92 -15.81 2.96 -10.71
N GLU A 93 -16.09 2.17 -11.74
CA GLU A 93 -16.57 0.80 -11.62
C GLU A 93 -15.62 -0.07 -10.77
N TYR A 94 -14.30 0.07 -10.95
CA TYR A 94 -13.33 -0.71 -10.16
C TYR A 94 -13.25 -0.22 -8.72
N VAL A 95 -13.39 1.09 -8.49
CA VAL A 95 -13.47 1.65 -7.14
C VAL A 95 -14.64 1.05 -6.35
N ASP A 96 -15.81 0.98 -6.97
CA ASP A 96 -17.02 0.42 -6.36
C ASP A 96 -16.87 -1.10 -6.14
N SER A 97 -16.41 -1.84 -7.17
CA SER A 97 -16.19 -3.28 -7.07
C SER A 97 -15.20 -3.67 -5.97
N ILE A 98 -14.09 -2.93 -5.84
CA ILE A 98 -13.08 -3.17 -4.79
C ILE A 98 -13.71 -3.00 -3.40
N GLN A 99 -14.53 -1.98 -3.19
CA GLN A 99 -15.20 -1.77 -1.91
C GLN A 99 -16.24 -2.87 -1.62
N GLU A 100 -16.95 -3.33 -2.65
CA GLU A 100 -17.90 -4.45 -2.52
C GLU A 100 -17.18 -5.75 -2.18
N ASP A 101 -16.04 -6.04 -2.81
CA ASP A 101 -15.23 -7.22 -2.55
C ASP A 101 -14.67 -7.24 -1.11
N ILE A 102 -14.20 -6.11 -0.60
CA ILE A 102 -13.77 -5.97 0.80
C ILE A 102 -14.92 -6.29 1.75
N LYS A 103 -16.13 -5.75 1.48
CA LYS A 103 -17.32 -6.03 2.27
C LYS A 103 -17.75 -7.49 2.17
N TRP A 104 -17.65 -8.08 0.98
CA TRP A 104 -17.96 -9.50 0.75
C TRP A 104 -17.03 -10.41 1.54
N LEU A 105 -15.73 -10.06 1.67
CA LEU A 105 -14.76 -10.73 2.52
C LEU A 105 -15.03 -10.53 4.02
N GLY A 106 -15.97 -9.66 4.39
CA GLY A 106 -16.39 -9.43 5.77
C GLY A 106 -15.67 -8.29 6.49
N PHE A 107 -14.94 -7.46 5.74
CA PHE A 107 -14.22 -6.33 6.29
C PHE A 107 -14.92 -5.00 5.98
N GLU A 108 -14.59 -3.97 6.77
CA GLU A 108 -15.01 -2.58 6.54
C GLU A 108 -13.80 -1.68 6.83
N PRO A 109 -13.36 -0.86 5.86
CA PRO A 109 -12.26 0.07 6.08
C PRO A 109 -12.63 1.12 7.14
N ASP A 110 -11.67 1.49 7.99
CA ASP A 110 -11.86 2.58 8.94
C ASP A 110 -11.95 3.94 8.21
N ASN A 111 -11.15 4.11 7.16
CA ASN A 111 -11.19 5.28 6.29
C ASN A 111 -10.92 4.88 4.83
N VAL A 112 -11.42 5.69 3.90
CA VAL A 112 -11.14 5.58 2.46
C VAL A 112 -10.42 6.84 2.02
N PHE A 113 -9.28 6.68 1.33
CA PHE A 113 -8.45 7.76 0.81
C PHE A 113 -8.14 7.53 -0.66
N TYR A 114 -7.86 8.62 -1.36
CA TYR A 114 -7.40 8.62 -2.75
C TYR A 114 -6.04 9.30 -2.85
N ALA A 115 -5.09 8.69 -3.55
CA ALA A 115 -3.76 9.27 -3.71
C ALA A 115 -3.80 10.58 -4.48
N SER A 116 -4.73 10.70 -5.44
CA SER A 116 -4.96 11.91 -6.23
C SER A 116 -5.35 13.15 -5.40
N ASP A 117 -5.99 12.97 -4.24
CA ASP A 117 -6.34 14.07 -3.34
C ASP A 117 -5.11 14.80 -2.76
N TYR A 118 -3.93 14.18 -2.86
CA TYR A 118 -2.69 14.66 -2.24
C TYR A 118 -1.66 15.17 -3.24
N PHE A 119 -1.97 15.33 -4.52
CA PHE A 119 -1.00 15.70 -5.55
C PHE A 119 -0.29 17.03 -5.26
N ASP A 120 -1.01 18.05 -4.85
CA ASP A 120 -0.40 19.35 -4.51
C ASP A 120 0.57 19.20 -3.34
N GLN A 121 0.18 18.47 -2.29
CA GLN A 121 1.03 18.21 -1.14
C GLN A 121 2.26 17.36 -1.48
N LEU A 122 2.10 16.36 -2.36
CA LEU A 122 3.22 15.54 -2.85
C LEU A 122 4.21 16.37 -3.65
N TYR A 123 3.73 17.31 -4.46
CA TYR A 123 4.58 18.24 -5.19
C TYR A 123 5.37 19.15 -4.25
N ASP A 124 4.73 19.73 -3.25
CA ASP A 124 5.39 20.54 -2.22
C ASP A 124 6.46 19.75 -1.45
N TRP A 125 6.17 18.52 -1.10
CA TRP A 125 7.15 17.64 -0.43
C TRP A 125 8.32 17.29 -1.35
N ALA A 126 8.07 16.95 -2.62
CA ALA A 126 9.12 16.70 -3.59
C ALA A 126 10.05 17.92 -3.73
N THR A 127 9.47 19.11 -3.89
CA THR A 127 10.21 20.37 -3.93
C THR A 127 11.03 20.60 -2.66
N SER A 128 10.45 20.30 -1.49
CA SER A 128 11.16 20.41 -0.21
C SER A 128 12.34 19.43 -0.11
N LEU A 129 12.20 18.22 -0.63
CA LEU A 129 13.29 17.24 -0.66
C LEU A 129 14.42 17.68 -1.58
N ILE A 130 14.11 18.26 -2.74
CA ILE A 130 15.11 18.82 -3.67
C ILE A 130 15.89 19.96 -2.98
N LYS A 131 15.20 20.90 -2.33
CA LYS A 131 15.85 21.99 -1.60
C LYS A 131 16.78 21.51 -0.47
N LYS A 132 16.52 20.32 0.07
CA LYS A 132 17.35 19.68 1.12
C LYS A 132 18.44 18.76 0.58
N ASP A 133 18.68 18.68 -0.71
CA ASP A 133 19.60 17.73 -1.38
C ASP A 133 19.27 16.24 -1.14
N LEU A 134 18.02 15.93 -0.85
CA LEU A 134 17.56 14.56 -0.63
C LEU A 134 16.91 13.94 -1.87
N ALA A 135 16.62 14.74 -2.89
CA ALA A 135 16.09 14.33 -4.18
C ALA A 135 16.62 15.26 -5.30
N TYR A 136 16.48 14.81 -6.54
CA TYR A 136 16.80 15.61 -7.72
C TYR A 136 15.86 15.26 -8.87
N VAL A 137 15.70 16.16 -9.84
CA VAL A 137 14.93 15.88 -11.06
C VAL A 137 15.84 15.21 -12.08
N ASP A 138 15.49 14.02 -12.51
CA ASP A 138 16.19 13.30 -13.56
C ASP A 138 15.52 13.56 -14.91
N SER A 139 16.26 14.16 -15.83
CA SER A 139 15.79 14.46 -17.19
C SER A 139 16.28 13.44 -18.23
N GLN A 140 16.71 12.26 -17.81
CA GLN A 140 17.06 11.17 -18.72
C GLN A 140 15.83 10.59 -19.40
N SER A 141 16.02 10.05 -20.60
CA SER A 141 14.98 9.25 -21.26
C SER A 141 14.80 7.89 -20.59
N SER A 142 13.67 7.24 -20.86
CA SER A 142 13.41 5.89 -20.35
C SER A 142 14.47 4.88 -20.81
N GLU A 143 15.00 5.05 -22.01
CA GLU A 143 16.06 4.22 -22.60
C GLU A 143 17.40 4.43 -21.85
N GLU A 144 17.76 5.68 -21.57
CA GLU A 144 18.95 6.03 -20.80
C GLU A 144 18.87 5.42 -19.39
N ILE A 145 17.73 5.57 -18.70
CA ILE A 145 17.48 4.99 -17.38
C ILE A 145 17.57 3.46 -17.43
N ALA A 146 16.95 2.81 -18.44
CA ALA A 146 16.97 1.37 -18.59
C ALA A 146 18.41 0.82 -18.81
N ALA A 147 19.23 1.57 -19.52
CA ALA A 147 20.63 1.19 -19.76
C ALA A 147 21.52 1.33 -18.51
N GLN A 148 21.20 2.24 -17.62
CA GLN A 148 22.01 2.60 -16.46
C GLN A 148 21.55 1.96 -15.13
N LYS A 149 20.28 1.54 -15.00
CA LYS A 149 19.71 1.06 -13.73
C LYS A 149 20.39 -0.19 -13.13
N GLY A 150 21.26 -0.85 -13.88
CA GLY A 150 21.92 -2.07 -13.43
C GLY A 150 21.02 -3.31 -13.44
N THR A 151 21.50 -4.39 -12.83
CA THR A 151 20.79 -5.67 -12.67
C THR A 151 21.04 -6.20 -11.26
N PRO A 152 20.38 -7.29 -10.81
CA PRO A 152 20.68 -7.89 -9.51
C PRO A 152 22.13 -8.29 -9.28
N THR A 153 22.90 -8.46 -10.37
CA THR A 153 24.31 -8.88 -10.32
C THR A 153 25.29 -7.81 -10.80
N LYS A 154 24.80 -6.66 -11.27
CA LYS A 154 25.63 -5.56 -11.77
C LYS A 154 25.10 -4.23 -11.20
N GLU A 155 25.98 -3.51 -10.55
CA GLU A 155 25.67 -2.18 -10.01
C GLU A 155 25.26 -1.19 -11.11
N GLY A 156 24.26 -0.37 -10.83
CA GLY A 156 23.82 0.71 -11.73
C GLY A 156 24.78 1.89 -11.73
N GLN A 157 24.63 2.75 -12.72
CA GLN A 157 25.37 4.00 -12.83
C GLN A 157 24.50 5.15 -12.33
N ALA A 158 25.11 6.08 -11.58
CA ALA A 158 24.40 7.27 -11.14
C ALA A 158 24.05 8.17 -12.33
N SER A 159 22.87 8.77 -12.28
CA SER A 159 22.45 9.76 -13.28
C SER A 159 23.41 10.97 -13.29
N ARG A 160 23.66 11.51 -14.47
CA ARG A 160 24.39 12.78 -14.66
C ARG A 160 23.68 13.98 -14.03
N PHE A 161 22.38 13.87 -13.79
CA PHE A 161 21.57 14.92 -13.17
C PHE A 161 21.58 14.89 -11.64
N ARG A 162 22.23 13.90 -11.02
CA ARG A 162 22.30 13.77 -9.57
C ARG A 162 22.91 14.96 -8.86
N THR A 163 23.80 15.68 -9.55
CA THR A 163 24.47 16.89 -9.03
C THR A 163 23.98 18.19 -9.68
N ARG A 164 22.75 18.15 -10.24
CA ARG A 164 22.09 19.32 -10.82
C ARG A 164 21.91 20.43 -9.77
N ASP A 165 22.00 21.68 -10.21
CA ASP A 165 21.67 22.82 -9.35
C ASP A 165 20.17 22.77 -8.96
N LYS A 166 19.90 23.13 -7.71
CA LYS A 166 18.54 23.11 -7.15
C LYS A 166 17.62 24.16 -7.77
N GLU A 167 18.20 25.20 -8.35
CA GLU A 167 17.46 26.31 -9.00
C GLU A 167 17.11 25.98 -10.47
N GLU A 168 17.66 24.91 -11.03
CA GLU A 168 17.28 24.38 -12.35
C GLU A 168 16.03 23.46 -12.27
#